data_63f2a3e36e2afa7b56f5fa51485c8fa2
#
_entry.id   63f2a3e36e2afa7b56f5fa51485c8fa2
#
_cell.length_a   1.000
_cell.length_b   1.000
_cell.length_c   1.000
_cell.angle_alpha   90.00
_cell.angle_beta   90.00
_cell.angle_gamma   90.00
#
_symmetry.space_group_name_H-M   'P 1'
#
loop_
_entity.id
_entity.type
_entity.pdbx_description
1 polymer ?
#
loop_
_entity_poly.entity_id
_entity_poly.type
_entity_poly.pdbx_seq_one_letter_code
_entity_poly.pdbx_strand_id
1 'polypeptide(L)'
;YVSEKTNQKIVLPLHWQVKAIIEKCNGLPYKISTQKYNDYIKLVCNEVGLNELVEGSKSIDINNKDKTKPKKPKIFRKENGIYKKWELVSTHIGRRSFATNHYGKLPTPVLMSATGHTTEKMFLAYIGKSSIDNAEILRSYWNKLELIQDKKTVLKIAK
;
A
#
# COMPACT_ATOMS: atom_id res chain seq x y z
N TYR A 1 4.95 13.70 11.31
CA TYR A 1 5.98 12.92 12.01
C TYR A 1 7.31 13.01 11.29
N VAL A 2 8.38 12.70 11.96
CA VAL A 2 9.72 12.62 11.37
C VAL A 2 10.06 11.15 11.15
N SER A 3 10.50 10.81 9.93
CA SER A 3 10.91 9.45 9.58
C SER A 3 12.25 9.12 10.25
N GLU A 4 12.29 8.10 11.09
CA GLU A 4 13.54 7.66 11.76
C GLU A 4 14.62 7.22 10.76
N LYS A 5 14.24 6.67 9.59
CA LYS A 5 15.18 6.20 8.57
C LYS A 5 15.81 7.32 7.74
N THR A 6 15.04 8.34 7.41
CA THR A 6 15.45 9.37 6.44
C THR A 6 15.55 10.75 7.06
N ASN A 7 15.21 10.88 8.34
CA ASN A 7 15.09 12.13 9.08
C ASN A 7 14.24 13.20 8.38
N GLN A 8 13.34 12.74 7.47
CA GLN A 8 12.43 13.63 6.75
C GLN A 8 11.17 13.90 7.55
N LYS A 9 10.77 15.17 7.59
CA LYS A 9 9.49 15.59 8.15
C LYS A 9 8.38 15.25 7.15
N ILE A 10 7.47 14.35 7.54
CA ILE A 10 6.31 13.97 6.74
C ILE A 10 5.08 14.64 7.34
N VAL A 11 4.40 15.46 6.53
CA VAL A 11 3.16 16.15 6.92
C VAL A 11 2.04 15.60 6.06
N LEU A 12 1.02 15.04 6.70
CA LEU A 12 -0.17 14.49 6.03
C LEU A 12 -1.42 15.15 6.60
N PRO A 13 -2.35 15.59 5.74
CA PRO A 13 -3.66 16.02 6.20
C PRO A 13 -4.43 14.82 6.77
N LEU A 14 -5.23 15.06 7.80
CA LEU A 14 -6.11 14.02 8.36
C LEU A 14 -7.25 13.75 7.38
N HIS A 15 -7.29 12.52 6.88
CA HIS A 15 -8.41 12.03 6.06
C HIS A 15 -9.69 12.00 6.89
N TRP A 16 -10.85 12.23 6.27
CA TRP A 16 -12.15 12.27 6.97
C TRP A 16 -12.45 10.99 7.77
N GLN A 17 -12.07 9.81 7.25
CA GLN A 17 -12.21 8.54 7.98
C GLN A 17 -11.36 8.49 9.25
N VAL A 18 -10.15 9.06 9.22
CA VAL A 18 -9.28 9.14 10.40
C VAL A 18 -9.89 10.06 11.45
N LYS A 19 -10.47 11.21 11.03
CA LYS A 19 -11.19 12.10 11.93
C LYS A 19 -12.36 11.39 12.61
N ALA A 20 -13.19 10.67 11.85
CA ALA A 20 -14.32 9.90 12.37
C ALA A 20 -13.87 8.82 13.39
N ILE A 21 -12.72 8.17 13.17
CA ILE A 21 -12.16 7.20 14.13
C ILE A 21 -11.72 7.90 15.41
N ILE A 22 -11.06 9.05 15.30
CA ILE A 22 -10.61 9.84 16.47
C ILE A 22 -11.82 10.29 17.29
N GLU A 23 -12.86 10.77 16.65
CA GLU A 23 -14.12 11.16 17.30
C GLU A 23 -14.79 9.96 18.00
N LYS A 24 -14.93 8.83 17.30
CA LYS A 24 -15.49 7.59 17.87
C LYS A 24 -14.72 7.08 19.09
N CYS A 25 -13.40 7.23 19.10
CA CYS A 25 -12.55 6.76 20.19
C CYS A 25 -12.33 7.82 21.28
N ASN A 26 -12.94 9.02 21.13
CA ASN A 26 -12.70 10.17 22.00
C ASN A 26 -11.20 10.47 22.18
N GLY A 27 -10.46 10.39 21.09
CA GLY A 27 -9.01 10.56 21.03
C GLY A 27 -8.32 9.54 20.11
N LEU A 28 -7.01 9.45 20.22
CA LEU A 28 -6.26 8.45 19.44
C LEU A 28 -6.56 7.02 19.94
N PRO A 29 -6.77 6.05 19.02
CA PRO A 29 -6.93 4.66 19.37
C PRO A 29 -5.77 4.12 20.20
N TYR A 30 -6.05 3.10 21.02
CA TYR A 30 -5.03 2.44 21.83
C TYR A 30 -3.87 1.91 20.96
N LYS A 31 -2.64 2.22 21.37
CA LYS A 31 -1.43 1.79 20.68
C LYS A 31 -1.19 0.29 20.88
N ILE A 32 -1.12 -0.45 19.81
CA ILE A 32 -0.76 -1.87 19.81
C ILE A 32 0.66 -2.06 19.25
N SER A 33 1.31 -3.17 19.59
CA SER A 33 2.62 -3.51 19.03
C SER A 33 2.53 -3.77 17.53
N THR A 34 3.62 -3.51 16.78
CA THR A 34 3.71 -3.79 15.35
C THR A 34 3.39 -5.26 15.02
N GLN A 35 3.78 -6.18 15.90
CA GLN A 35 3.46 -7.60 15.73
C GLN A 35 1.95 -7.85 15.80
N LYS A 36 1.28 -7.38 16.85
CA LYS A 36 -0.19 -7.51 16.96
C LYS A 36 -0.92 -6.86 15.78
N TYR A 37 -0.42 -5.70 15.32
CA TYR A 37 -0.99 -5.06 14.14
C TYR A 37 -0.86 -5.95 12.89
N ASN A 38 0.33 -6.56 12.67
CA ASN A 38 0.52 -7.49 11.55
C ASN A 38 -0.39 -8.72 11.65
N ASP A 39 -0.60 -9.25 12.84
CA ASP A 39 -1.47 -10.40 13.04
C ASP A 39 -2.94 -10.03 12.75
N TYR A 40 -3.41 -8.88 13.24
CA TYR A 40 -4.78 -8.41 13.00
C TYR A 40 -5.04 -8.07 11.55
N ILE A 41 -4.11 -7.40 10.85
CA ILE A 41 -4.31 -7.07 9.43
C ILE A 41 -4.39 -8.33 8.56
N LYS A 42 -3.66 -9.39 8.92
CA LYS A 42 -3.77 -10.69 8.25
C LYS A 42 -5.14 -11.33 8.48
N LEU A 43 -5.67 -11.28 9.70
CA LEU A 43 -7.02 -11.77 9.98
C LEU A 43 -8.06 -11.02 9.17
N VAL A 44 -8.00 -9.68 9.16
CA VAL A 44 -8.90 -8.85 8.33
C VAL A 44 -8.79 -9.22 6.86
N CYS A 45 -7.57 -9.37 6.32
CA CYS A 45 -7.36 -9.75 4.92
C CYS A 45 -7.87 -11.15 4.59
N ASN A 46 -7.84 -12.08 5.53
CA ASN A 46 -8.43 -13.42 5.39
C ASN A 46 -9.95 -13.35 5.36
N GLU A 47 -10.58 -12.60 6.27
CA GLU A 47 -12.03 -12.39 6.33
C GLU A 47 -12.59 -11.71 5.07
N VAL A 48 -11.85 -10.76 4.49
CA VAL A 48 -12.22 -10.12 3.21
C VAL A 48 -11.97 -11.03 1.99
N GLY A 49 -11.44 -12.23 2.19
CA GLY A 49 -11.28 -13.22 1.13
C GLY A 49 -10.06 -13.04 0.22
N LEU A 50 -8.95 -12.43 0.69
CA LEU A 50 -7.71 -12.36 -0.08
C LEU A 50 -6.99 -13.72 -0.15
N ASN A 51 -7.69 -14.73 -0.71
CA ASN A 51 -7.24 -16.13 -0.75
C ASN A 51 -6.45 -16.49 -2.01
N GLU A 52 -6.20 -15.54 -2.89
CA GLU A 52 -5.38 -15.74 -4.09
C GLU A 52 -4.02 -16.32 -3.73
N LEU A 53 -3.58 -17.35 -4.46
CA LEU A 53 -2.27 -17.96 -4.29
C LEU A 53 -1.23 -17.14 -5.07
N VAL A 54 -0.20 -16.67 -4.36
CA VAL A 54 0.86 -15.86 -4.94
C VAL A 54 2.23 -16.36 -4.48
N GLU A 55 3.22 -16.22 -5.33
CA GLU A 55 4.61 -16.47 -4.97
C GLU A 55 5.10 -15.39 -3.98
N GLY A 56 5.83 -15.83 -2.96
CA GLY A 56 6.36 -14.91 -1.97
C GLY A 56 7.25 -15.59 -0.95
N SER A 57 7.70 -14.83 0.05
CA SER A 57 8.50 -15.37 1.13
C SER A 57 7.88 -15.06 2.49
N LYS A 58 7.81 -16.09 3.34
CA LYS A 58 7.28 -16.01 4.69
C LYS A 58 8.37 -16.28 5.71
N SER A 59 8.39 -15.50 6.78
CA SER A 59 9.31 -15.74 7.90
C SER A 59 8.75 -16.85 8.79
N ILE A 60 9.43 -17.97 8.87
CA ILE A 60 9.00 -19.16 9.61
C ILE A 60 9.97 -19.44 10.75
N ASP A 61 9.43 -19.74 11.94
CA ASP A 61 10.23 -20.18 13.08
C ASP A 61 10.66 -21.64 12.87
N ILE A 62 11.93 -21.84 12.55
CA ILE A 62 12.48 -23.16 12.24
C ILE A 62 12.66 -24.04 13.48
N ASN A 63 12.81 -23.45 14.66
CA ASN A 63 13.02 -24.19 15.90
C ASN A 63 11.73 -24.78 16.48
N ASN A 64 10.59 -24.19 16.17
CA ASN A 64 9.31 -24.58 16.74
C ASN A 64 8.30 -25.02 15.65
N LYS A 65 8.81 -25.60 14.54
CA LYS A 65 7.95 -26.20 13.49
C LYS A 65 7.10 -27.35 14.05
N ASP A 66 7.68 -28.14 14.96
CA ASP A 66 7.02 -29.26 15.61
C ASP A 66 6.42 -28.81 16.97
N LYS A 67 5.10 -28.70 17.02
CA LYS A 67 4.35 -28.24 18.17
C LYS A 67 4.35 -29.24 19.35
N THR A 68 4.78 -30.48 19.13
CA THR A 68 4.82 -31.55 20.12
C THR A 68 6.08 -31.48 20.97
N LYS A 69 7.12 -30.79 20.53
CA LYS A 69 8.40 -30.64 21.21
C LYS A 69 8.41 -29.43 22.16
N PRO A 70 9.22 -29.47 23.23
CA PRO A 70 9.39 -28.32 24.12
C PRO A 70 9.86 -27.08 23.31
N LYS A 71 9.27 -25.92 23.66
CA LYS A 71 9.57 -24.66 23.00
C LYS A 71 11.04 -24.27 23.14
N LYS A 72 11.70 -24.06 22.00
CA LYS A 72 13.07 -23.54 21.92
C LYS A 72 13.07 -22.04 21.60
N PRO A 73 14.19 -21.32 21.79
CA PRO A 73 14.33 -19.95 21.32
C PRO A 73 13.96 -19.85 19.84
N LYS A 74 13.15 -18.85 19.49
CA LYS A 74 12.66 -18.68 18.11
C LYS A 74 13.79 -18.27 17.19
N ILE A 75 13.96 -19.02 16.11
CA ILE A 75 14.87 -18.67 15.01
C ILE A 75 14.05 -18.53 13.73
N PHE A 76 14.00 -17.33 13.20
CA PHE A 76 13.24 -17.05 11.99
C PHE A 76 14.09 -17.14 10.74
N ARG A 77 13.63 -17.90 9.75
CA ARG A 77 14.21 -17.98 8.40
C ARG A 77 13.13 -17.66 7.36
N LYS A 78 13.53 -16.96 6.29
CA LYS A 78 12.64 -16.73 5.14
C LYS A 78 12.56 -18.01 4.32
N GLU A 79 11.36 -18.45 4.04
CA GLU A 79 11.05 -19.61 3.20
C GLU A 79 10.24 -19.12 2.00
N ASN A 80 10.75 -19.35 0.78
CA ASN A 80 10.07 -19.02 -0.46
C ASN A 80 9.07 -20.11 -0.81
N GLY A 81 7.92 -19.72 -1.33
CA GLY A 81 6.87 -20.66 -1.70
C GLY A 81 5.63 -19.96 -2.24
N ILE A 82 4.58 -20.74 -2.46
CA ILE A 82 3.28 -20.25 -2.85
C ILE A 82 2.42 -20.16 -1.59
N TYR A 83 1.93 -18.96 -1.30
CA TYR A 83 1.14 -18.67 -0.09
C TYR A 83 -0.15 -17.95 -0.47
N LYS A 84 -1.14 -18.04 0.40
CA LYS A 84 -2.32 -17.17 0.27
C LYS A 84 -1.91 -15.71 0.48
N LYS A 85 -2.43 -14.83 -0.35
CA LYS A 85 -2.04 -13.39 -0.37
C LYS A 85 -2.15 -12.73 1.01
N TRP A 86 -3.18 -13.06 1.81
CA TRP A 86 -3.35 -12.53 3.15
C TRP A 86 -2.22 -12.93 4.11
N GLU A 87 -1.56 -14.06 3.91
CA GLU A 87 -0.45 -14.51 4.77
C GLU A 87 0.81 -13.65 4.60
N LEU A 88 0.98 -13.04 3.43
CA LEU A 88 2.12 -12.20 3.08
C LEU A 88 1.91 -10.71 3.42
N VAL A 89 0.71 -10.35 3.83
CA VAL A 89 0.37 -8.96 4.21
C VAL A 89 1.14 -8.53 5.46
N SER A 90 1.58 -7.28 5.47
CA SER A 90 2.23 -6.63 6.61
C SER A 90 1.79 -5.18 6.73
N THR A 91 2.25 -4.46 7.76
CA THR A 91 1.97 -3.02 7.97
C THR A 91 2.29 -2.15 6.75
N HIS A 92 3.21 -2.57 5.89
CA HIS A 92 3.58 -1.83 4.67
C HIS A 92 2.50 -1.80 3.59
N ILE A 93 1.47 -2.68 3.69
CA ILE A 93 0.41 -2.74 2.67
C ILE A 93 -0.34 -1.41 2.56
N GLY A 94 -0.68 -0.77 3.67
CA GLY A 94 -1.41 0.50 3.67
C GLY A 94 -0.66 1.60 2.91
N ARG A 95 0.63 1.77 3.23
CA ARG A 95 1.49 2.75 2.57
C ARG A 95 1.68 2.43 1.08
N ARG A 96 1.87 1.14 0.74
CA ARG A 96 2.05 0.71 -0.65
C ARG A 96 0.76 0.88 -1.45
N SER A 97 -0.38 0.49 -0.90
CA SER A 97 -1.70 0.64 -1.54
C SER A 97 -2.04 2.11 -1.76
N PHE A 98 -1.77 2.99 -0.77
CA PHE A 98 -1.93 4.42 -0.94
C PHE A 98 -1.12 4.92 -2.14
N ALA A 99 0.18 4.62 -2.18
CA ALA A 99 1.06 5.04 -3.27
C ALA A 99 0.57 4.52 -4.63
N THR A 100 0.25 3.23 -4.73
CA THR A 100 -0.18 2.57 -5.97
C THR A 100 -1.53 3.07 -6.47
N ASN A 101 -2.51 3.25 -5.58
CA ASN A 101 -3.87 3.65 -5.95
C ASN A 101 -3.98 5.12 -6.37
N HIS A 102 -3.03 5.95 -5.94
CA HIS A 102 -2.99 7.37 -6.28
C HIS A 102 -1.97 7.72 -7.36
N TYR A 103 -1.15 6.77 -7.78
CA TYR A 103 -0.21 6.97 -8.88
C TYR A 103 -0.96 7.25 -10.19
N GLY A 104 -0.52 8.28 -10.91
CA GLY A 104 -1.21 8.78 -12.11
C GLY A 104 -2.44 9.66 -11.83
N LYS A 105 -2.90 9.77 -10.57
CA LYS A 105 -3.98 10.67 -10.14
C LYS A 105 -3.46 11.90 -9.43
N LEU A 106 -2.39 11.73 -8.65
CA LEU A 106 -1.67 12.80 -7.97
C LEU A 106 -0.26 12.93 -8.54
N PRO A 107 0.34 14.14 -8.51
CA PRO A 107 1.73 14.32 -8.91
C PRO A 107 2.68 13.43 -8.10
N THR A 108 3.64 12.80 -8.75
CA THR A 108 4.62 11.90 -8.11
C THR A 108 5.35 12.56 -6.92
N PRO A 109 5.78 13.84 -6.98
CA PRO A 109 6.42 14.49 -5.82
C PRO A 109 5.53 14.56 -4.58
N VAL A 110 4.21 14.72 -4.76
CA VAL A 110 3.23 14.73 -3.65
C VAL A 110 3.15 13.36 -3.00
N LEU A 111 3.09 12.29 -3.81
CA LEU A 111 3.10 10.90 -3.33
C LEU A 111 4.41 10.55 -2.63
N MET A 112 5.54 10.99 -3.18
CA MET A 112 6.85 10.81 -2.56
C MET A 112 6.95 11.50 -1.20
N SER A 113 6.48 12.74 -1.11
CA SER A 113 6.42 13.48 0.15
C SER A 113 5.56 12.76 1.19
N ALA A 114 4.37 12.28 0.80
CA ALA A 114 3.46 11.55 1.69
C ALA A 114 4.03 10.19 2.13
N THR A 115 4.80 9.55 1.26
CA THR A 115 5.39 8.24 1.53
C THR A 115 6.85 8.29 2.01
N GLY A 116 7.46 9.49 2.06
CA GLY A 116 8.85 9.69 2.53
C GLY A 116 9.90 9.02 1.65
N HIS A 117 9.68 8.95 0.33
CA HIS A 117 10.69 8.52 -0.63
C HIS A 117 11.53 9.72 -1.07
N THR A 118 12.86 9.53 -1.13
CA THR A 118 13.82 10.58 -1.49
C THR A 118 14.04 10.68 -3.00
N THR A 119 13.87 9.57 -3.72
CA THR A 119 14.09 9.52 -5.18
C THR A 119 12.90 8.87 -5.88
N GLU A 120 12.61 9.34 -7.08
CA GLU A 120 11.53 8.79 -7.92
C GLU A 120 11.81 7.33 -8.31
N LYS A 121 13.08 7.00 -8.59
CA LYS A 121 13.50 5.62 -8.90
C LYS A 121 13.12 4.65 -7.78
N MET A 122 13.38 5.02 -6.52
CA MET A 122 13.00 4.19 -5.37
C MET A 122 11.48 4.11 -5.20
N PHE A 123 10.78 5.21 -5.45
CA PHE A 123 9.33 5.25 -5.37
C PHE A 123 8.69 4.35 -6.44
N LEU A 124 9.11 4.45 -7.71
CA LEU A 124 8.58 3.62 -8.80
C LEU A 124 8.84 2.13 -8.56
N ALA A 125 10.06 1.77 -8.13
CA ALA A 125 10.38 0.40 -7.73
C ALA A 125 9.51 -0.09 -6.57
N TYR A 126 9.21 0.79 -5.61
CA TYR A 126 8.37 0.47 -4.46
C TYR A 126 6.93 0.14 -4.84
N ILE A 127 6.33 0.90 -5.77
CA ILE A 127 4.95 0.64 -6.23
C ILE A 127 4.85 -0.49 -7.24
N GLY A 128 5.97 -0.93 -7.82
CA GLY A 128 6.02 -2.05 -8.77
C GLY A 128 5.25 -1.78 -10.06
N LYS A 129 5.22 -0.53 -10.52
CA LYS A 129 4.57 -0.16 -11.78
C LYS A 129 5.43 -0.53 -12.98
N SER A 130 4.81 -1.18 -13.95
CA SER A 130 5.42 -1.59 -15.21
C SER A 130 5.32 -0.50 -16.27
N SER A 131 6.05 -0.69 -17.39
CA SER A 131 5.91 0.17 -18.58
C SER A 131 4.50 0.10 -19.17
N ILE A 132 3.81 -1.04 -19.03
CA ILE A 132 2.43 -1.22 -19.49
C ILE A 132 1.48 -0.34 -18.68
N ASP A 133 1.61 -0.32 -17.35
CA ASP A 133 0.81 0.57 -16.48
C ASP A 133 0.98 2.04 -16.86
N ASN A 134 2.21 2.46 -17.19
CA ASN A 134 2.49 3.83 -17.63
C ASN A 134 1.85 4.14 -19.00
N ALA A 135 1.87 3.17 -19.93
CA ALA A 135 1.21 3.30 -21.22
C ALA A 135 -0.33 3.42 -21.07
N GLU A 136 -0.93 2.70 -20.11
CA GLU A 136 -2.37 2.83 -19.81
C GLU A 136 -2.74 4.20 -19.24
N ILE A 137 -1.88 4.77 -18.38
CA ILE A 137 -2.06 6.13 -17.87
C ILE A 137 -2.01 7.14 -19.04
N LEU A 138 -1.06 7.00 -19.94
CA LEU A 138 -0.93 7.87 -21.12
C LEU A 138 -2.14 7.73 -22.06
N ARG A 139 -2.59 6.50 -22.31
CA ARG A 139 -3.82 6.25 -23.09
C ARG A 139 -5.03 6.93 -22.48
N SER A 140 -5.20 6.80 -21.16
CA SER A 140 -6.32 7.43 -20.44
C SER A 140 -6.29 8.97 -20.55
N TYR A 141 -5.10 9.55 -20.57
CA TYR A 141 -4.92 10.99 -20.77
C TYR A 141 -5.30 11.42 -22.18
N TRP A 142 -4.85 10.70 -23.21
CA TRP A 142 -5.20 10.98 -24.59
C TRP A 142 -6.70 10.86 -24.87
N ASN A 143 -7.34 9.81 -24.38
CA ASN A 143 -8.79 9.65 -24.49
C ASN A 143 -9.55 10.84 -23.87
N LYS A 144 -9.08 11.36 -22.73
CA LYS A 144 -9.68 12.58 -22.14
C LYS A 144 -9.52 13.81 -23.02
N LEU A 145 -8.36 13.97 -23.65
CA LEU A 145 -8.12 15.08 -24.58
C LEU A 145 -9.04 15.00 -25.80
N GLU A 146 -9.21 13.82 -26.39
CA GLU A 146 -10.10 13.56 -27.52
C GLU A 146 -11.55 13.96 -27.17
N LEU A 147 -12.09 13.49 -26.04
CA LEU A 147 -13.41 13.86 -25.58
C LEU A 147 -13.61 15.37 -25.35
N ILE A 148 -12.55 16.09 -24.98
CA ILE A 148 -12.60 17.55 -24.83
C ILE A 148 -12.62 18.25 -26.20
N GLN A 149 -11.88 17.72 -27.17
CA GLN A 149 -11.87 18.25 -28.54
C GLN A 149 -13.22 18.05 -29.21
N ASP A 150 -13.82 16.86 -29.10
CA ASP A 150 -15.14 16.56 -29.66
C ASP A 150 -16.23 17.49 -29.10
N LYS A 151 -16.24 17.72 -27.77
CA LYS A 151 -17.15 18.68 -27.16
C LYS A 151 -16.98 20.10 -27.67
N LYS A 152 -15.74 20.55 -27.89
CA LYS A 152 -15.47 21.89 -28.46
C LYS A 152 -15.93 22.01 -29.94
N THR A 153 -15.82 20.91 -30.69
CA THR A 153 -16.27 20.86 -32.10
C THR A 153 -17.78 20.92 -32.18
N VAL A 154 -18.49 20.16 -31.34
CA VAL A 154 -19.97 20.19 -31.26
C VAL A 154 -20.49 21.57 -30.89
N LEU A 155 -19.86 22.25 -29.92
CA LEU A 155 -20.25 23.62 -29.54
C LEU A 155 -20.02 24.70 -30.62
N LYS A 156 -19.08 24.48 -31.53
CA LYS A 156 -18.83 25.37 -32.68
C LYS A 156 -19.86 25.19 -33.81
N ILE A 157 -20.42 23.98 -33.95
CA ILE A 157 -21.44 23.67 -34.97
C ILE A 157 -22.83 24.15 -34.52
N ALA A 158 -23.05 24.31 -33.22
CA ALA A 158 -24.33 24.77 -32.67
C ALA A 158 -24.48 26.30 -32.60
N LYS A 159 -23.59 27.10 -33.22
CA LYS A 159 -23.69 28.53 -33.42
C LYS A 159 -23.95 28.83 -34.89
#